data_11f16177432bb05795b459795a5c5adb
#
_entry.id   11f16177432bb05795b459795a5c5adb
#
_cell.length_a   1.000
_cell.length_b   1.000
_cell.length_c   1.000
_cell.angle_alpha   90.00
_cell.angle_beta   90.00
_cell.angle_gamma   90.00
#
_symmetry.space_group_name_H-M   'P 1'
#
loop_
_entity.id
_entity.type
_entity.pdbx_description
1 polymer ?
#
loop_
_entity_poly.entity_id
_entity_poly.type
_entity_poly.pdbx_seq_one_letter_code
_entity_poly.pdbx_strand_id
1 'polypeptide(L)'
;MKRFLLICLTLCMLALPLSACKGEKSGLKKIRVNEVTHSVFYAPLYFAINAGYFTAEGLEVELTNGGGADKTMTAVLSGDADVGFCGPESAIYVYEAGRKDYVQVFGQLTKRDGSFLLSRQKEPDFSWKNLAGKTVIAGRRGGVPAMTFEYVCKQHGLMNGTNVTLNLDVAFNLMAGAFEGGVGDYVTLFEPTASEFEAAGKGYIVASVGEESGEIPYTCFMAKKSYIEKNKTQVKGFLRALQRALCDMKVKSPEEIGAAIAPSFTGTSVASLAASVKRYLAIDAWMTNMAMTESSFIRLQTVMMSAGELKEYASFSALANNALAEEVYGEVTAV
;
A
#
# COMPACT_ATOMS: atom_id res chain seq x y z
N MET A 1 -37.60 -72.48 8.67
CA MET A 1 -37.26 -71.34 9.53
C MET A 1 -35.75 -71.20 9.84
N LYS A 2 -34.84 -72.01 9.32
CA LYS A 2 -33.38 -71.89 9.59
C LYS A 2 -32.54 -71.17 8.45
N ARG A 3 -33.16 -70.76 7.34
CA ARG A 3 -32.46 -70.07 6.22
C ARG A 3 -32.67 -68.56 6.19
N PHE A 4 -33.56 -68.02 7.02
CA PHE A 4 -33.84 -66.56 7.11
C PHE A 4 -32.98 -65.88 8.18
N LEU A 5 -32.33 -66.60 9.07
CA LEU A 5 -31.52 -66.04 10.16
C LEU A 5 -30.07 -65.77 9.75
N LEU A 6 -29.61 -66.35 8.62
CA LEU A 6 -28.22 -66.17 8.16
C LEU A 6 -28.03 -64.96 7.25
N ILE A 7 -29.09 -64.35 6.70
CA ILE A 7 -29.02 -63.21 5.80
C ILE A 7 -28.99 -61.87 6.55
N CYS A 8 -29.53 -61.84 7.80
CA CYS A 8 -29.50 -60.64 8.64
C CYS A 8 -28.14 -60.38 9.34
N LEU A 9 -27.24 -61.39 9.42
CA LEU A 9 -25.96 -61.24 10.13
C LEU A 9 -24.83 -60.76 9.22
N THR A 10 -24.99 -60.81 7.89
CA THR A 10 -23.97 -60.39 6.94
C THR A 10 -24.16 -58.94 6.45
N LEU A 11 -25.26 -58.28 6.84
CA LEU A 11 -25.51 -56.87 6.42
C LEU A 11 -25.10 -55.82 7.47
N CYS A 12 -24.63 -56.27 8.65
CA CYS A 12 -24.19 -55.35 9.72
C CYS A 12 -22.67 -55.05 9.77
N MET A 13 -21.87 -55.55 8.83
CA MET A 13 -20.41 -55.33 8.84
C MET A 13 -19.86 -54.37 7.78
N LEU A 14 -20.71 -53.60 7.11
CA LEU A 14 -20.24 -52.60 6.12
C LEU A 14 -20.65 -51.13 6.43
N ALA A 15 -20.92 -50.84 7.69
CA ALA A 15 -20.99 -49.46 8.17
C ALA A 15 -19.63 -49.05 8.77
N LEU A 16 -18.59 -49.04 7.94
CA LEU A 16 -17.40 -48.23 8.25
C LEU A 16 -17.85 -46.76 8.26
N PRO A 17 -17.66 -46.03 9.36
CA PRO A 17 -17.86 -44.59 9.29
C PRO A 17 -16.84 -44.04 8.29
N LEU A 18 -17.31 -43.57 7.15
CA LEU A 18 -16.57 -42.58 6.38
C LEU A 18 -16.39 -41.39 7.33
N SER A 19 -15.32 -41.41 8.11
CA SER A 19 -14.75 -40.20 8.68
C SER A 19 -14.37 -39.36 7.48
N ALA A 20 -15.34 -38.56 7.01
CA ALA A 20 -15.04 -37.45 6.14
C ALA A 20 -13.93 -36.67 6.86
N CYS A 21 -12.71 -36.73 6.36
CA CYS A 21 -11.71 -35.71 6.62
C CYS A 21 -12.38 -34.37 6.28
N LYS A 22 -13.05 -33.77 7.26
CA LYS A 22 -13.20 -32.32 7.27
C LYS A 22 -11.76 -31.82 7.21
N GLY A 23 -11.35 -31.38 6.04
CA GLY A 23 -10.10 -30.66 5.91
C GLY A 23 -10.05 -29.71 7.11
N GLU A 24 -9.02 -29.83 7.93
CA GLU A 24 -8.75 -28.88 9.00
C GLU A 24 -8.87 -27.51 8.34
N LYS A 25 -9.91 -26.76 8.73
CA LYS A 25 -9.91 -25.33 8.46
C LYS A 25 -8.61 -24.88 9.09
N SER A 26 -7.65 -24.41 8.27
CA SER A 26 -6.41 -23.87 8.76
C SER A 26 -6.77 -22.97 9.94
N GLY A 27 -6.19 -23.23 11.12
CA GLY A 27 -6.53 -22.48 12.34
C GLY A 27 -6.09 -21.02 12.27
N LEU A 28 -5.77 -20.53 11.05
CA LEU A 28 -5.32 -19.19 10.75
C LEU A 28 -6.46 -18.18 10.92
N LYS A 29 -6.13 -17.07 11.54
CA LYS A 29 -7.03 -15.92 11.65
C LYS A 29 -6.97 -15.09 10.38
N LYS A 30 -8.11 -14.98 9.69
CA LYS A 30 -8.22 -14.16 8.48
C LYS A 30 -8.19 -12.67 8.84
N ILE A 31 -7.39 -11.90 8.09
CA ILE A 31 -7.36 -10.44 8.09
C ILE A 31 -7.61 -9.98 6.65
N ARG A 32 -8.71 -9.24 6.44
CA ARG A 32 -9.06 -8.66 5.16
C ARG A 32 -8.36 -7.31 5.02
N VAL A 33 -7.42 -7.23 4.08
CA VAL A 33 -6.66 -6.02 3.79
C VAL A 33 -7.12 -5.44 2.45
N ASN A 34 -7.48 -4.16 2.44
CA ASN A 34 -7.75 -3.45 1.19
C ASN A 34 -6.60 -2.50 0.89
N GLU A 35 -5.86 -2.76 -0.18
CA GLU A 35 -4.76 -1.92 -0.66
C GLU A 35 -5.25 -0.87 -1.65
N VAL A 36 -4.66 0.32 -1.61
CA VAL A 36 -5.02 1.44 -2.48
C VAL A 36 -4.77 1.14 -3.96
N THR A 37 -3.72 0.40 -4.26
CA THR A 37 -3.31 -0.05 -5.60
C THR A 37 -2.39 -1.25 -5.49
N HIS A 38 -2.29 -2.05 -6.56
CA HIS A 38 -1.33 -3.14 -6.64
C HIS A 38 -0.02 -2.62 -7.25
N SER A 39 1.06 -2.54 -6.44
CA SER A 39 2.30 -1.89 -6.86
C SER A 39 3.53 -2.49 -6.17
N VAL A 40 4.65 -2.58 -6.91
CA VAL A 40 5.96 -2.94 -6.34
C VAL A 40 6.39 -1.97 -5.22
N PHE A 41 5.78 -0.80 -5.14
CA PHE A 41 5.96 0.12 -4.01
C PHE A 41 5.63 -0.52 -2.65
N TYR A 42 4.82 -1.57 -2.66
CA TYR A 42 4.43 -2.35 -1.48
C TYR A 42 5.16 -3.69 -1.38
N ALA A 43 6.33 -3.80 -2.00
CA ALA A 43 7.13 -5.04 -1.99
C ALA A 43 7.26 -5.69 -0.61
N PRO A 44 7.47 -4.97 0.53
CA PRO A 44 7.55 -5.63 1.83
C PRO A 44 6.27 -6.40 2.22
N LEU A 45 5.08 -5.94 1.82
CA LEU A 45 3.82 -6.65 2.06
C LEU A 45 3.76 -7.95 1.27
N TYR A 46 4.06 -7.89 -0.03
CA TYR A 46 4.04 -9.09 -0.88
C TYR A 46 5.17 -10.07 -0.53
N PHE A 47 6.32 -9.56 -0.12
CA PHE A 47 7.40 -10.38 0.41
C PHE A 47 6.94 -11.14 1.65
N ALA A 48 6.31 -10.46 2.62
CA ALA A 48 5.80 -11.10 3.83
C ALA A 48 4.73 -12.17 3.52
N ILE A 49 3.84 -11.92 2.55
CA ILE A 49 2.82 -12.88 2.10
C ILE A 49 3.50 -14.12 1.50
N ASN A 50 4.39 -13.93 0.51
CA ASN A 50 4.98 -15.01 -0.26
C ASN A 50 6.01 -15.82 0.55
N ALA A 51 6.71 -15.18 1.50
CA ALA A 51 7.62 -15.85 2.44
C ALA A 51 6.89 -16.60 3.57
N GLY A 52 5.55 -16.51 3.64
CA GLY A 52 4.77 -17.20 4.65
C GLY A 52 4.86 -16.57 6.06
N TYR A 53 5.31 -15.33 6.19
CA TYR A 53 5.50 -14.70 7.50
C TYR A 53 4.18 -14.46 8.22
N PHE A 54 3.11 -14.14 7.50
CA PHE A 54 1.77 -14.04 8.10
C PHE A 54 1.27 -15.41 8.59
N THR A 55 1.50 -16.46 7.81
CA THR A 55 1.14 -17.83 8.21
C THR A 55 1.88 -18.27 9.46
N ALA A 56 3.16 -17.91 9.59
CA ALA A 56 3.97 -18.18 10.79
C ALA A 56 3.42 -17.45 12.04
N GLU A 57 2.72 -16.33 11.87
CA GLU A 57 2.02 -15.62 12.95
C GLU A 57 0.57 -16.10 13.16
N GLY A 58 0.17 -17.20 12.52
CA GLY A 58 -1.19 -17.73 12.61
C GLY A 58 -2.22 -16.89 11.84
N LEU A 59 -1.80 -16.12 10.84
CA LEU A 59 -2.64 -15.20 10.09
C LEU A 59 -2.77 -15.64 8.61
N GLU A 60 -3.94 -15.41 8.05
CA GLU A 60 -4.23 -15.47 6.61
C GLU A 60 -4.61 -14.06 6.13
N VAL A 61 -3.82 -13.49 5.25
CA VAL A 61 -4.10 -12.17 4.64
C VAL A 61 -4.92 -12.36 3.38
N GLU A 62 -6.15 -11.85 3.39
CA GLU A 62 -6.98 -11.72 2.19
C GLU A 62 -6.83 -10.31 1.65
N LEU A 63 -6.09 -10.18 0.53
CA LEU A 63 -5.75 -8.89 -0.07
C LEU A 63 -6.71 -8.55 -1.20
N THR A 64 -7.28 -7.34 -1.17
CA THR A 64 -8.16 -6.79 -2.22
C THR A 64 -7.66 -5.42 -2.64
N ASN A 65 -7.80 -5.10 -3.94
CA ASN A 65 -7.40 -3.80 -4.48
C ASN A 65 -8.60 -2.83 -4.53
N GLY A 66 -8.50 -1.70 -3.84
CA GLY A 66 -9.53 -0.66 -3.82
C GLY A 66 -9.52 0.24 -5.05
N GLY A 67 -8.36 0.46 -5.66
CA GLY A 67 -8.20 1.38 -6.80
C GLY A 67 -8.34 2.86 -6.42
N GLY A 68 -8.01 3.21 -5.18
CA GLY A 68 -8.00 4.58 -4.65
C GLY A 68 -8.17 4.62 -3.13
N ALA A 69 -7.54 5.59 -2.45
CA ALA A 69 -7.56 5.70 -0.99
C ALA A 69 -8.98 5.94 -0.43
N ASP A 70 -9.83 6.66 -1.15
CA ASP A 70 -11.23 6.87 -0.83
C ASP A 70 -12.04 5.56 -0.79
N LYS A 71 -11.80 4.68 -1.75
CA LYS A 71 -12.45 3.35 -1.81
C LYS A 71 -11.92 2.42 -0.73
N THR A 72 -10.59 2.43 -0.50
CA THR A 72 -9.97 1.68 0.59
C THR A 72 -10.53 2.11 1.94
N MET A 73 -10.62 3.41 2.19
CA MET A 73 -11.20 3.91 3.43
C MET A 73 -12.68 3.57 3.56
N THR A 74 -13.44 3.62 2.46
CA THR A 74 -14.85 3.19 2.44
C THR A 74 -14.98 1.72 2.85
N ALA A 75 -14.13 0.83 2.33
CA ALA A 75 -14.13 -0.60 2.69
C ALA A 75 -13.85 -0.82 4.18
N VAL A 76 -12.92 -0.04 4.78
CA VAL A 76 -12.66 -0.11 6.24
C VAL A 76 -13.86 0.39 7.04
N LEU A 77 -14.45 1.51 6.63
CA LEU A 77 -15.57 2.12 7.37
C LEU A 77 -16.86 1.30 7.27
N SER A 78 -17.12 0.62 6.14
CA SER A 78 -18.25 -0.30 5.98
C SER A 78 -18.04 -1.62 6.72
N GLY A 79 -16.78 -2.02 6.96
CA GLY A 79 -16.42 -3.32 7.53
C GLY A 79 -16.21 -4.42 6.48
N ASP A 80 -16.09 -4.06 5.20
CA ASP A 80 -15.71 -4.97 4.12
C ASP A 80 -14.23 -5.32 4.19
N ALA A 81 -13.40 -4.43 4.75
CA ALA A 81 -12.00 -4.68 5.11
C ALA A 81 -11.77 -4.44 6.61
N ASP A 82 -10.87 -5.22 7.19
CA ASP A 82 -10.41 -5.06 8.57
C ASP A 82 -9.29 -4.02 8.65
N VAL A 83 -8.42 -4.00 7.64
CA VAL A 83 -7.26 -3.12 7.52
C VAL A 83 -7.31 -2.41 6.18
N GLY A 84 -7.15 -1.09 6.19
CA GLY A 84 -6.88 -0.27 5.03
C GLY A 84 -5.38 -0.06 4.87
N PHE A 85 -4.90 -0.17 3.64
CA PHE A 85 -3.52 0.11 3.30
C PHE A 85 -3.47 1.21 2.24
N CYS A 86 -3.42 2.46 2.71
CA CYS A 86 -3.48 3.66 1.87
C CYS A 86 -2.81 4.85 2.57
N GLY A 87 -2.93 6.04 1.99
CA GLY A 87 -2.38 7.25 2.56
C GLY A 87 -3.04 7.65 3.89
N PRO A 88 -2.26 8.09 4.88
CA PRO A 88 -2.77 8.44 6.21
C PRO A 88 -3.62 9.73 6.24
N GLU A 89 -3.64 10.52 5.17
CA GLU A 89 -4.60 11.62 4.99
C GLU A 89 -6.05 11.14 5.13
N SER A 90 -6.31 9.90 4.70
CA SER A 90 -7.63 9.29 4.79
C SER A 90 -8.10 9.12 6.24
N ALA A 91 -7.17 8.80 7.16
CA ALA A 91 -7.47 8.74 8.60
C ALA A 91 -7.73 10.15 9.17
N ILE A 92 -6.98 11.15 8.71
CA ILE A 92 -7.19 12.56 9.10
C ILE A 92 -8.59 13.01 8.68
N TYR A 93 -9.01 12.78 7.44
CA TYR A 93 -10.36 13.15 6.97
C TYR A 93 -11.48 12.48 7.78
N VAL A 94 -11.30 11.20 8.13
CA VAL A 94 -12.29 10.48 8.96
C VAL A 94 -12.36 11.04 10.38
N TYR A 95 -11.22 11.44 10.95
CA TYR A 95 -11.15 12.05 12.27
C TYR A 95 -11.80 13.43 12.29
N GLU A 96 -11.46 14.30 11.33
CA GLU A 96 -12.06 15.63 11.17
C GLU A 96 -13.57 15.60 10.89
N ALA A 97 -14.08 14.51 10.28
CA ALA A 97 -15.51 14.27 10.12
C ALA A 97 -16.23 13.92 11.46
N GLY A 98 -15.52 13.90 12.59
CA GLY A 98 -16.07 13.72 13.93
C GLY A 98 -16.56 12.29 14.23
N ARG A 99 -16.08 11.27 13.54
CA ARG A 99 -16.47 9.89 13.82
C ARG A 99 -15.90 9.42 15.16
N LYS A 100 -16.76 8.82 16.00
CA LYS A 100 -16.37 8.31 17.33
C LYS A 100 -15.43 7.11 17.23
N ASP A 101 -15.72 6.15 16.32
CA ASP A 101 -14.86 5.01 15.99
C ASP A 101 -14.07 5.34 14.72
N TYR A 102 -13.19 6.31 14.86
CA TYR A 102 -12.32 6.75 13.77
C TYR A 102 -11.19 5.74 13.49
N VAL A 103 -10.51 5.94 12.39
CA VAL A 103 -9.43 5.07 11.93
C VAL A 103 -8.10 5.56 12.51
N GLN A 104 -7.28 4.63 13.01
CA GLN A 104 -5.92 4.91 13.49
C GLN A 104 -4.90 4.21 12.59
N VAL A 105 -3.78 4.88 12.36
CA VAL A 105 -2.59 4.28 11.77
C VAL A 105 -1.87 3.46 12.84
N PHE A 106 -1.62 2.19 12.57
CA PHE A 106 -0.88 1.31 13.47
C PHE A 106 0.46 0.82 12.92
N GLY A 107 0.76 1.16 11.65
CA GLY A 107 2.04 0.86 11.02
C GLY A 107 2.23 1.65 9.73
N GLN A 108 3.35 2.33 9.58
CA GLN A 108 3.75 3.00 8.35
C GLN A 108 4.68 2.09 7.56
N LEU A 109 4.43 1.92 6.24
CA LEU A 109 5.28 1.09 5.39
C LEU A 109 6.23 1.93 4.53
N THR A 110 5.72 3.01 3.93
CA THR A 110 6.49 3.85 3.02
C THR A 110 6.61 5.27 3.55
N LYS A 111 7.78 5.89 3.33
CA LYS A 111 8.13 7.19 3.91
C LYS A 111 8.45 8.27 2.88
N ARG A 112 8.19 7.99 1.58
CA ARG A 112 8.35 8.92 0.47
C ARG A 112 7.26 8.68 -0.57
N ASP A 113 7.04 9.63 -1.46
CA ASP A 113 6.21 9.41 -2.64
C ASP A 113 6.82 8.31 -3.52
N GLY A 114 6.02 7.33 -3.92
CA GLY A 114 6.47 6.22 -4.75
C GLY A 114 6.23 6.43 -6.24
N SER A 115 5.76 7.60 -6.65
CA SER A 115 5.48 7.88 -8.05
C SER A 115 6.67 8.47 -8.79
N PHE A 116 6.70 8.16 -10.08
CA PHE A 116 7.64 8.71 -11.04
C PHE A 116 6.87 9.60 -12.01
N LEU A 117 7.46 10.74 -12.35
CA LEU A 117 6.93 11.63 -13.39
C LEU A 117 7.36 11.10 -14.75
N LEU A 118 6.39 10.84 -15.61
CA LEU A 118 6.63 10.46 -17.00
C LEU A 118 6.25 11.59 -17.94
N SER A 119 7.09 11.82 -18.94
CA SER A 119 6.81 12.69 -20.06
C SER A 119 6.48 11.87 -21.32
N ARG A 120 5.83 12.48 -22.32
CA ARG A 120 5.58 11.84 -23.62
C ARG A 120 6.84 11.71 -24.49
N GLN A 121 7.86 12.50 -24.19
CA GLN A 121 9.10 12.57 -24.93
C GLN A 121 10.28 12.31 -23.99
N LYS A 122 11.41 11.87 -24.53
CA LYS A 122 12.65 11.79 -23.75
C LYS A 122 13.14 13.19 -23.41
N GLU A 123 13.41 13.43 -22.13
CA GLU A 123 13.94 14.68 -21.61
C GLU A 123 15.18 14.41 -20.75
N PRO A 124 16.36 14.16 -21.36
CA PRO A 124 17.56 13.80 -20.61
C PRO A 124 18.02 14.91 -19.65
N ASP A 125 17.71 16.17 -19.98
CA ASP A 125 18.03 17.34 -19.16
C ASP A 125 16.77 17.91 -18.46
N PHE A 126 15.87 17.02 -17.99
CA PHE A 126 14.65 17.44 -17.33
C PHE A 126 14.93 18.34 -16.13
N SER A 127 14.15 19.39 -16.03
CA SER A 127 14.06 20.26 -14.86
C SER A 127 12.59 20.47 -14.51
N TRP A 128 12.25 20.56 -13.24
CA TRP A 128 10.87 20.82 -12.80
C TRP A 128 10.27 22.06 -13.48
N LYS A 129 11.10 23.03 -13.86
CA LYS A 129 10.67 24.24 -14.63
C LYS A 129 10.11 23.89 -16.01
N ASN A 130 10.42 22.71 -16.57
CA ASN A 130 9.87 22.25 -17.85
C ASN A 130 8.35 22.06 -17.81
N LEU A 131 7.77 21.94 -16.60
CA LEU A 131 6.33 21.82 -16.40
C LEU A 131 5.59 23.16 -16.59
N ALA A 132 6.28 24.28 -16.75
CA ALA A 132 5.63 25.57 -17.00
C ALA A 132 4.81 25.54 -18.30
N GLY A 133 3.53 25.91 -18.21
CA GLY A 133 2.56 25.86 -19.31
C GLY A 133 2.07 24.44 -19.68
N LYS A 134 2.45 23.42 -18.95
CA LYS A 134 2.09 22.01 -19.21
C LYS A 134 0.91 21.55 -18.39
N THR A 135 0.28 20.47 -18.87
CA THR A 135 -0.77 19.74 -18.15
C THR A 135 -0.22 18.42 -17.60
N VAL A 136 -0.36 18.20 -16.29
CA VAL A 136 0.11 17.01 -15.60
C VAL A 136 -1.07 16.26 -14.99
N ILE A 137 -1.22 14.97 -15.27
CA ILE A 137 -2.11 14.09 -14.50
C ILE A 137 -1.36 13.71 -13.23
N ALA A 138 -1.71 14.35 -12.10
CA ALA A 138 -0.90 14.30 -10.88
C ALA A 138 -1.54 13.45 -9.76
N GLY A 139 -2.68 12.83 -10.03
CA GLY A 139 -3.43 12.09 -9.01
C GLY A 139 -4.82 12.67 -8.78
N ARG A 140 -5.57 12.03 -7.89
CA ARG A 140 -6.92 12.46 -7.50
C ARG A 140 -6.86 13.59 -6.46
N ARG A 141 -7.71 14.61 -6.60
CA ARG A 141 -7.87 15.68 -5.60
C ARG A 141 -8.03 15.11 -4.19
N GLY A 142 -7.33 15.70 -3.23
CA GLY A 142 -7.33 15.30 -1.82
C GLY A 142 -6.61 13.99 -1.52
N GLY A 143 -5.97 13.34 -2.50
CA GLY A 143 -5.09 12.19 -2.28
C GLY A 143 -3.63 12.62 -2.07
N VAL A 144 -2.89 11.89 -1.24
CA VAL A 144 -1.46 12.19 -0.97
C VAL A 144 -0.65 12.34 -2.26
N PRO A 145 -0.80 11.51 -3.32
CA PRO A 145 -0.03 11.70 -4.56
C PRO A 145 -0.21 13.08 -5.17
N ALA A 146 -1.47 13.53 -5.31
CA ALA A 146 -1.77 14.83 -5.90
C ALA A 146 -1.24 16.00 -5.05
N MET A 147 -1.46 15.93 -3.74
CA MET A 147 -1.02 16.98 -2.81
C MET A 147 0.51 17.06 -2.72
N THR A 148 1.19 15.91 -2.71
CA THR A 148 2.67 15.86 -2.70
C THR A 148 3.23 16.43 -3.99
N PHE A 149 2.68 16.04 -5.14
CA PHE A 149 3.11 16.58 -6.44
C PHE A 149 2.88 18.10 -6.53
N GLU A 150 1.73 18.58 -6.09
CA GLU A 150 1.45 20.03 -6.03
C GLU A 150 2.43 20.75 -5.10
N TYR A 151 2.78 20.15 -3.96
CA TYR A 151 3.77 20.70 -3.04
C TYR A 151 5.15 20.80 -3.71
N VAL A 152 5.60 19.77 -4.43
CA VAL A 152 6.85 19.81 -5.22
C VAL A 152 6.77 20.91 -6.28
N CYS A 153 5.69 21.02 -7.03
CA CYS A 153 5.51 22.10 -8.01
C CYS A 153 5.69 23.48 -7.36
N LYS A 154 5.06 23.72 -6.20
CA LYS A 154 5.18 25.00 -5.47
C LYS A 154 6.61 25.32 -5.06
N GLN A 155 7.40 24.32 -4.65
CA GLN A 155 8.82 24.53 -4.33
C GLN A 155 9.64 25.01 -5.52
N HIS A 156 9.21 24.66 -6.74
CA HIS A 156 9.84 25.11 -8.00
C HIS A 156 9.17 26.36 -8.62
N GLY A 157 8.28 27.03 -7.87
CA GLY A 157 7.59 28.23 -8.34
C GLY A 157 6.47 27.95 -9.35
N LEU A 158 5.99 26.70 -9.39
CA LEU A 158 4.89 26.27 -10.25
C LEU A 158 3.59 26.27 -9.45
N MET A 159 2.63 27.07 -9.91
CA MET A 159 1.34 27.24 -9.25
C MET A 159 0.23 26.70 -10.14
N ASN A 160 -0.51 25.74 -9.61
CA ASN A 160 -1.65 25.14 -10.31
C ASN A 160 -2.68 26.21 -10.71
N GLY A 161 -3.12 26.18 -11.97
CA GLY A 161 -4.05 27.14 -12.54
C GLY A 161 -3.42 28.50 -12.91
N THR A 162 -2.12 28.69 -12.68
CA THR A 162 -1.38 29.92 -13.04
C THR A 162 -0.35 29.64 -14.13
N ASN A 163 0.61 28.80 -13.85
CA ASN A 163 1.71 28.50 -14.77
C ASN A 163 1.96 27.00 -14.98
N VAL A 164 1.18 26.14 -14.34
CA VAL A 164 1.06 24.71 -14.60
C VAL A 164 -0.41 24.30 -14.43
N THR A 165 -0.87 23.30 -15.17
CA THR A 165 -2.22 22.75 -15.00
C THR A 165 -2.11 21.35 -14.40
N LEU A 166 -2.58 21.16 -13.17
CA LEU A 166 -2.68 19.84 -12.56
C LEU A 166 -4.08 19.30 -12.81
N ASN A 167 -4.18 18.24 -13.62
CA ASN A 167 -5.44 17.52 -13.81
C ASN A 167 -5.64 16.57 -12.62
N LEU A 168 -6.51 16.95 -11.71
CA LEU A 168 -6.84 16.24 -10.47
C LEU A 168 -8.19 15.53 -10.53
N ASP A 169 -8.83 15.49 -11.70
CA ASP A 169 -10.17 14.93 -11.88
C ASP A 169 -10.15 13.49 -12.43
N VAL A 170 -8.97 13.00 -12.82
CA VAL A 170 -8.78 11.62 -13.26
C VAL A 170 -8.70 10.70 -12.04
N ALA A 171 -9.56 9.68 -11.97
CA ALA A 171 -9.50 8.67 -10.93
C ALA A 171 -8.13 7.95 -10.93
N PHE A 172 -7.62 7.66 -9.74
CA PHE A 172 -6.25 7.14 -9.56
C PHE A 172 -5.94 5.93 -10.46
N ASN A 173 -6.83 4.96 -10.51
CA ASN A 173 -6.69 3.74 -11.32
C ASN A 173 -6.87 3.96 -12.83
N LEU A 174 -7.23 5.16 -13.28
CA LEU A 174 -7.43 5.50 -14.69
C LEU A 174 -6.31 6.38 -15.27
N MET A 175 -5.36 6.84 -14.45
CA MET A 175 -4.34 7.81 -14.85
C MET A 175 -3.47 7.32 -16.01
N ALA A 176 -3.00 6.07 -15.93
CA ALA A 176 -2.17 5.46 -16.98
C ALA A 176 -2.93 5.40 -18.32
N GLY A 177 -4.17 4.92 -18.31
CA GLY A 177 -5.01 4.85 -19.51
C GLY A 177 -5.36 6.24 -20.08
N ALA A 178 -5.62 7.23 -19.23
CA ALA A 178 -5.87 8.61 -19.65
C ALA A 178 -4.64 9.21 -20.34
N PHE A 179 -3.44 9.00 -19.77
CA PHE A 179 -2.20 9.43 -20.39
C PHE A 179 -1.94 8.73 -21.73
N GLU A 180 -2.10 7.41 -21.80
CA GLU A 180 -2.01 6.65 -23.06
C GLU A 180 -3.00 7.17 -24.10
N GLY A 181 -4.22 7.51 -23.69
CA GLY A 181 -5.28 8.12 -24.53
C GLY A 181 -5.03 9.57 -24.96
N GLY A 182 -3.87 10.15 -24.60
CA GLY A 182 -3.48 11.50 -25.05
C GLY A 182 -3.79 12.63 -24.07
N VAL A 183 -4.29 12.34 -22.86
CA VAL A 183 -4.57 13.36 -21.84
C VAL A 183 -3.26 13.78 -21.16
N GLY A 184 -3.03 15.09 -21.01
CA GLY A 184 -1.88 15.68 -20.34
C GLY A 184 -0.56 15.52 -21.10
N ASP A 185 0.41 16.33 -20.75
CA ASP A 185 1.79 16.27 -21.25
C ASP A 185 2.64 15.30 -20.41
N TYR A 186 2.32 15.25 -19.12
CA TYR A 186 2.99 14.41 -18.12
C TYR A 186 1.95 13.66 -17.27
N VAL A 187 2.44 12.58 -16.64
CA VAL A 187 1.65 11.79 -15.66
C VAL A 187 2.57 11.30 -14.55
N THR A 188 2.05 11.17 -13.33
CA THR A 188 2.72 10.44 -12.25
C THR A 188 2.22 9.00 -12.20
N LEU A 189 3.12 8.04 -12.29
CA LEU A 189 2.81 6.60 -12.23
C LEU A 189 3.72 5.89 -11.24
N PHE A 190 3.22 4.81 -10.66
CA PHE A 190 3.96 3.91 -9.78
C PHE A 190 4.55 2.74 -10.54
N GLU A 191 5.56 2.07 -9.98
CA GLU A 191 6.08 0.81 -10.50
C GLU A 191 5.11 -0.37 -10.21
N PRO A 192 4.96 -1.34 -11.12
CA PRO A 192 5.76 -1.54 -12.35
C PRO A 192 5.26 -0.73 -13.56
N THR A 193 4.08 -0.08 -13.47
CA THR A 193 3.44 0.61 -14.60
C THR A 193 4.33 1.68 -15.24
N ALA A 194 5.10 2.43 -14.43
CA ALA A 194 6.03 3.43 -14.94
C ALA A 194 7.08 2.82 -15.88
N SER A 195 7.72 1.73 -15.46
CA SER A 195 8.68 0.98 -16.27
C SER A 195 8.04 0.33 -17.50
N GLU A 196 6.82 -0.19 -17.37
CA GLU A 196 6.08 -0.79 -18.48
C GLU A 196 5.76 0.24 -19.57
N PHE A 197 5.40 1.47 -19.18
CA PHE A 197 5.18 2.58 -20.10
C PHE A 197 6.47 2.96 -20.83
N GLU A 198 7.59 3.04 -20.12
CA GLU A 198 8.89 3.35 -20.71
C GLU A 198 9.34 2.25 -21.68
N ALA A 199 9.23 0.98 -21.29
CA ALA A 199 9.57 -0.15 -22.14
C ALA A 199 8.71 -0.24 -23.41
N ALA A 200 7.43 0.15 -23.31
CA ALA A 200 6.50 0.19 -24.44
C ALA A 200 6.62 1.48 -25.28
N GLY A 201 7.49 2.44 -24.90
CA GLY A 201 7.63 3.72 -25.59
C GLY A 201 6.40 4.63 -25.48
N LYS A 202 5.55 4.40 -24.46
CA LYS A 202 4.31 5.17 -24.19
C LYS A 202 4.55 6.40 -23.33
N GLY A 203 5.70 6.48 -22.69
CA GLY A 203 6.15 7.57 -21.83
C GLY A 203 7.56 7.30 -21.34
N TYR A 204 8.22 8.33 -20.84
CA TYR A 204 9.61 8.24 -20.38
C TYR A 204 9.71 8.82 -18.98
N ILE A 205 10.31 8.08 -18.06
CA ILE A 205 10.53 8.53 -16.69
C ILE A 205 11.56 9.66 -16.71
N VAL A 206 11.18 10.82 -16.16
CA VAL A 206 12.03 12.04 -16.14
C VAL A 206 12.41 12.45 -14.73
N ALA A 207 11.62 12.10 -13.70
CA ALA A 207 11.93 12.42 -12.30
C ALA A 207 11.26 11.46 -11.34
N SER A 208 11.79 11.38 -10.10
CA SER A 208 11.13 10.77 -8.95
C SER A 208 10.48 11.85 -8.10
N VAL A 209 9.17 11.74 -7.85
CA VAL A 209 8.46 12.69 -6.98
C VAL A 209 8.91 12.50 -5.53
N GLY A 210 9.21 11.27 -5.12
CA GLY A 210 9.64 10.97 -3.74
C GLY A 210 11.05 11.43 -3.40
N GLU A 211 11.93 11.53 -4.39
CA GLU A 211 13.25 12.13 -4.21
C GLU A 211 13.12 13.63 -3.93
N GLU A 212 12.27 14.31 -4.67
CA GLU A 212 12.06 15.75 -4.59
C GLU A 212 11.22 16.17 -3.37
N SER A 213 10.16 15.44 -3.05
CA SER A 213 9.27 15.77 -1.91
C SER A 213 9.92 15.55 -0.55
N GLY A 214 10.96 14.72 -0.48
CA GLY A 214 11.56 14.30 0.77
C GLY A 214 10.67 13.32 1.56
N GLU A 215 10.98 13.15 2.87
CA GLU A 215 10.30 12.20 3.73
C GLU A 215 8.92 12.71 4.17
N ILE A 216 7.89 11.89 3.90
CA ILE A 216 6.50 12.12 4.25
C ILE A 216 5.83 10.75 4.48
N PRO A 217 4.97 10.56 5.50
CA PRO A 217 4.23 9.30 5.64
C PRO A 217 3.32 9.13 4.43
N TYR A 218 3.58 8.07 3.62
CA TYR A 218 2.91 7.98 2.33
C TYR A 218 1.88 6.85 2.27
N THR A 219 2.25 5.62 2.68
CA THR A 219 1.29 4.53 2.78
C THR A 219 1.42 3.82 4.12
N CYS A 220 0.29 3.68 4.80
CA CYS A 220 0.20 3.17 6.15
C CYS A 220 -0.88 2.08 6.26
N PHE A 221 -0.67 1.15 7.18
CA PHE A 221 -1.69 0.22 7.65
C PHE A 221 -2.53 0.90 8.73
N MET A 222 -3.83 0.87 8.54
CA MET A 222 -4.77 1.53 9.43
C MET A 222 -6.04 0.71 9.59
N ALA A 223 -6.69 0.84 10.75
CA ALA A 223 -7.94 0.18 11.05
C ALA A 223 -8.78 1.03 12.00
N LYS A 224 -10.08 0.70 12.16
CA LYS A 224 -10.91 1.33 13.18
C LYS A 224 -10.26 1.16 14.55
N LYS A 225 -10.32 2.18 15.38
CA LYS A 225 -9.80 2.15 16.75
C LYS A 225 -10.31 0.94 17.52
N SER A 226 -11.62 0.67 17.43
CA SER A 226 -12.25 -0.50 18.07
C SER A 226 -11.72 -1.84 17.56
N TYR A 227 -11.34 -1.94 16.28
CA TYR A 227 -10.73 -3.15 15.73
C TYR A 227 -9.35 -3.40 16.32
N ILE A 228 -8.49 -2.37 16.37
CA ILE A 228 -7.13 -2.47 16.93
C ILE A 228 -7.20 -2.89 18.40
N GLU A 229 -8.10 -2.29 19.19
CA GLU A 229 -8.29 -2.60 20.61
C GLU A 229 -8.74 -4.05 20.85
N LYS A 230 -9.64 -4.56 20.03
CA LYS A 230 -10.18 -5.94 20.14
C LYS A 230 -9.24 -7.01 19.61
N ASN A 231 -8.36 -6.67 18.66
CA ASN A 231 -7.53 -7.63 17.91
C ASN A 231 -6.03 -7.39 18.10
N LYS A 232 -5.58 -6.91 19.27
CA LYS A 232 -4.18 -6.55 19.53
C LYS A 232 -3.18 -7.63 19.14
N THR A 233 -3.48 -8.89 19.47
CA THR A 233 -2.62 -10.03 19.14
C THR A 233 -2.46 -10.21 17.63
N GLN A 234 -3.55 -10.10 16.86
CA GLN A 234 -3.54 -10.22 15.41
C GLN A 234 -2.81 -9.03 14.77
N VAL A 235 -3.06 -7.80 15.25
CA VAL A 235 -2.38 -6.59 14.77
C VAL A 235 -0.87 -6.68 15.05
N LYS A 236 -0.48 -7.17 16.23
CA LYS A 236 0.93 -7.38 16.58
C LYS A 236 1.59 -8.44 15.68
N GLY A 237 0.93 -9.59 15.46
CA GLY A 237 1.40 -10.62 14.53
C GLY A 237 1.52 -10.09 13.09
N PHE A 238 0.55 -9.27 12.65
CA PHE A 238 0.57 -8.63 11.35
C PHE A 238 1.80 -7.71 11.18
N LEU A 239 2.07 -6.87 12.17
CA LEU A 239 3.25 -6.01 12.18
C LEU A 239 4.55 -6.81 12.24
N ARG A 240 4.60 -7.93 13.01
CA ARG A 240 5.79 -8.76 13.11
C ARG A 240 6.14 -9.44 11.78
N ALA A 241 5.14 -9.92 11.04
CA ALA A 241 5.34 -10.46 9.69
C ALA A 241 5.95 -9.42 8.75
N LEU A 242 5.43 -8.19 8.77
CA LEU A 242 5.95 -7.08 7.95
C LEU A 242 7.35 -6.64 8.39
N GLN A 243 7.61 -6.54 9.70
CA GLN A 243 8.92 -6.14 10.21
C GLN A 243 10.02 -7.15 9.84
N ARG A 244 9.70 -8.44 9.86
CA ARG A 244 10.61 -9.49 9.34
C ARG A 244 10.91 -9.28 7.86
N ALA A 245 9.90 -9.01 7.05
CA ALA A 245 10.10 -8.73 5.62
C ALA A 245 11.00 -7.51 5.40
N LEU A 246 10.78 -6.43 6.15
CA LEU A 246 11.64 -5.24 6.08
C LEU A 246 13.09 -5.54 6.48
N CYS A 247 13.31 -6.36 7.52
CA CYS A 247 14.66 -6.78 7.94
C CYS A 247 15.34 -7.65 6.86
N ASP A 248 14.62 -8.64 6.31
CA ASP A 248 15.17 -9.53 5.28
C ASP A 248 15.48 -8.79 3.99
N MET A 249 14.62 -7.87 3.56
CA MET A 249 14.84 -7.10 2.36
C MET A 249 16.08 -6.19 2.43
N LYS A 250 16.53 -5.79 3.62
CA LYS A 250 17.76 -4.99 3.77
C LYS A 250 19.03 -5.70 3.34
N VAL A 251 19.05 -7.03 3.44
CA VAL A 251 20.24 -7.84 3.16
C VAL A 251 20.14 -8.59 1.83
N LYS A 252 19.03 -8.44 1.11
CA LYS A 252 18.78 -9.10 -0.18
C LYS A 252 19.02 -8.15 -1.35
N SER A 253 19.47 -8.72 -2.46
CA SER A 253 19.59 -8.00 -3.72
C SER A 253 18.21 -7.66 -4.32
N PRO A 254 18.11 -6.64 -5.20
CA PRO A 254 16.86 -6.35 -5.91
C PRO A 254 16.32 -7.55 -6.68
N GLU A 255 17.19 -8.42 -7.21
CA GLU A 255 16.84 -9.64 -7.95
C GLU A 255 16.20 -10.67 -7.02
N GLU A 256 16.75 -10.88 -5.82
CA GLU A 256 16.19 -11.79 -4.82
C GLU A 256 14.82 -11.28 -4.32
N ILE A 257 14.69 -9.97 -4.08
CA ILE A 257 13.41 -9.37 -3.69
C ILE A 257 12.42 -9.49 -4.84
N GLY A 258 12.81 -9.17 -6.07
CA GLY A 258 11.98 -9.30 -7.27
C GLY A 258 11.46 -10.73 -7.46
N ALA A 259 12.32 -11.73 -7.27
CA ALA A 259 11.95 -13.15 -7.34
C ALA A 259 10.96 -13.52 -6.23
N ALA A 260 11.16 -13.02 -5.00
CA ALA A 260 10.29 -13.31 -3.85
C ALA A 260 8.88 -12.72 -4.02
N ILE A 261 8.73 -11.55 -4.64
CA ILE A 261 7.44 -10.92 -4.86
C ILE A 261 6.75 -11.36 -6.17
N ALA A 262 7.45 -12.04 -7.08
CA ALA A 262 6.93 -12.43 -8.40
C ALA A 262 5.60 -13.22 -8.36
N PRO A 263 5.33 -14.11 -7.38
CA PRO A 263 4.02 -14.76 -7.29
C PRO A 263 2.83 -13.78 -7.15
N SER A 264 3.06 -12.59 -6.63
CA SER A 264 2.04 -11.53 -6.50
C SER A 264 1.86 -10.71 -7.78
N PHE A 265 2.77 -10.77 -8.76
CA PHE A 265 2.78 -9.95 -9.97
C PHE A 265 2.75 -10.83 -11.24
N THR A 266 1.60 -11.47 -11.47
CA THR A 266 1.43 -12.32 -12.66
C THR A 266 1.53 -11.48 -13.94
N GLY A 267 2.39 -11.93 -14.87
CA GLY A 267 2.61 -11.23 -16.15
C GLY A 267 3.79 -10.24 -16.15
N THR A 268 4.34 -9.89 -14.99
CA THR A 268 5.54 -9.03 -14.89
C THR A 268 6.78 -9.90 -14.68
N SER A 269 7.83 -9.69 -15.49
CA SER A 269 9.06 -10.47 -15.37
C SER A 269 9.83 -10.17 -14.08
N VAL A 270 10.56 -11.17 -13.54
CA VAL A 270 11.42 -10.97 -12.36
C VAL A 270 12.43 -9.84 -12.58
N ALA A 271 12.96 -9.70 -13.80
CA ALA A 271 13.89 -8.62 -14.13
C ALA A 271 13.22 -7.23 -14.03
N SER A 272 11.97 -7.08 -14.47
CA SER A 272 11.20 -5.84 -14.34
C SER A 272 10.89 -5.53 -12.87
N LEU A 273 10.51 -6.56 -12.08
CA LEU A 273 10.28 -6.40 -10.64
C LEU A 273 11.56 -5.98 -9.91
N ALA A 274 12.71 -6.60 -10.25
CA ALA A 274 14.00 -6.24 -9.68
C ALA A 274 14.39 -4.78 -10.00
N ALA A 275 14.16 -4.35 -11.24
CA ALA A 275 14.41 -2.95 -11.65
C ALA A 275 13.53 -1.96 -10.86
N SER A 276 12.24 -2.28 -10.66
CA SER A 276 11.32 -1.50 -9.84
C SER A 276 11.76 -1.44 -8.37
N VAL A 277 12.15 -2.58 -7.80
CA VAL A 277 12.69 -2.66 -6.42
C VAL A 277 13.94 -1.80 -6.29
N LYS A 278 14.86 -1.87 -7.26
CA LYS A 278 16.09 -1.07 -7.27
C LYS A 278 15.79 0.43 -7.23
N ARG A 279 14.78 0.90 -7.97
CA ARG A 279 14.35 2.31 -7.94
C ARG A 279 13.82 2.71 -6.58
N TYR A 280 13.00 1.88 -5.93
CA TYR A 280 12.48 2.18 -4.58
C TYR A 280 13.56 2.12 -3.49
N LEU A 281 14.54 1.23 -3.61
CA LEU A 281 15.71 1.23 -2.72
C LEU A 281 16.54 2.51 -2.90
N ALA A 282 16.72 2.98 -4.15
CA ALA A 282 17.52 4.18 -4.44
C ALA A 282 16.94 5.44 -3.80
N ILE A 283 15.63 5.54 -3.70
CA ILE A 283 14.95 6.67 -3.04
C ILE A 283 14.68 6.43 -1.56
N ASP A 284 15.15 5.33 -0.98
CA ASP A 284 14.90 4.95 0.42
C ASP A 284 13.40 5.00 0.77
N ALA A 285 12.58 4.30 -0.04
CA ALA A 285 11.13 4.41 0.02
C ALA A 285 10.51 3.77 1.26
N TRP A 286 11.13 2.72 1.82
CA TRP A 286 10.54 1.89 2.88
C TRP A 286 11.03 2.25 4.27
N MET A 287 10.14 2.08 5.24
CA MET A 287 10.47 2.25 6.65
C MET A 287 11.47 1.19 7.13
N THR A 288 12.24 1.54 8.14
CA THR A 288 13.04 0.59 8.93
C THR A 288 12.29 0.11 10.16
N ASN A 289 11.62 1.05 10.83
CA ASN A 289 10.68 0.84 11.92
C ASN A 289 9.33 1.40 11.48
N MET A 290 8.28 0.62 11.58
CA MET A 290 6.95 1.03 11.13
C MET A 290 6.23 2.05 12.03
N ALA A 291 6.87 2.52 13.10
CA ALA A 291 6.32 3.62 13.90
C ALA A 291 6.40 4.94 13.14
N MET A 292 5.26 5.64 13.02
CA MET A 292 5.20 6.96 12.40
C MET A 292 5.80 8.00 13.32
N THR A 293 6.62 8.92 12.81
CA THR A 293 7.12 10.05 13.59
C THR A 293 6.17 11.24 13.57
N GLU A 294 6.11 11.98 14.67
CA GLU A 294 5.28 13.18 14.76
C GLU A 294 5.73 14.24 13.74
N SER A 295 7.04 14.38 13.54
CA SER A 295 7.60 15.34 12.58
C SER A 295 7.19 15.04 11.13
N SER A 296 7.17 13.76 10.73
CA SER A 296 6.70 13.36 9.40
C SER A 296 5.20 13.55 9.24
N PHE A 297 4.42 13.28 10.30
CA PHE A 297 2.97 13.52 10.31
C PHE A 297 2.62 15.01 10.21
N ILE A 298 3.37 15.89 10.89
CA ILE A 298 3.25 17.34 10.74
C ILE A 298 3.56 17.75 9.29
N ARG A 299 4.60 17.19 8.67
CA ARG A 299 4.92 17.47 7.26
C ARG A 299 3.77 17.08 6.33
N LEU A 300 3.17 15.90 6.51
CA LEU A 300 1.98 15.49 5.73
C LEU A 300 0.86 16.54 5.86
N GLN A 301 0.56 16.97 7.07
CA GLN A 301 -0.49 17.94 7.31
C GLN A 301 -0.15 19.31 6.72
N THR A 302 1.12 19.72 6.74
CA THR A 302 1.58 20.93 6.05
C THR A 302 1.33 20.84 4.54
N VAL A 303 1.58 19.68 3.93
CA VAL A 303 1.27 19.43 2.51
C VAL A 303 -0.24 19.50 2.26
N MET A 304 -1.06 18.88 3.12
CA MET A 304 -2.52 18.95 3.03
C MET A 304 -3.04 20.39 3.17
N MET A 305 -2.51 21.17 4.12
CA MET A 305 -2.88 22.58 4.29
C MET A 305 -2.46 23.43 3.07
N SER A 306 -1.29 23.17 2.52
CA SER A 306 -0.81 23.84 1.29
C SER A 306 -1.71 23.56 0.08
N ALA A 307 -2.32 22.37 0.03
CA ALA A 307 -3.29 22.00 -1.00
C ALA A 307 -4.72 22.50 -0.71
N GLY A 308 -4.95 23.12 0.46
CA GLY A 308 -6.28 23.58 0.88
C GLY A 308 -7.21 22.48 1.38
N GLU A 309 -6.68 21.28 1.61
CA GLU A 309 -7.46 20.09 2.00
C GLU A 309 -7.53 19.90 3.54
N LEU A 310 -6.78 20.68 4.32
CA LEU A 310 -6.81 20.69 5.78
C LEU A 310 -6.78 22.13 6.27
N LYS A 311 -7.53 22.45 7.32
CA LYS A 311 -7.59 23.81 7.90
C LYS A 311 -6.78 23.92 9.19
N GLU A 312 -6.75 22.87 10.00
CA GLU A 312 -6.09 22.80 11.30
C GLU A 312 -5.37 21.46 11.44
N TYR A 313 -4.31 21.43 12.24
CA TYR A 313 -3.57 20.17 12.49
C TYR A 313 -4.41 19.22 13.33
N ALA A 314 -4.60 18.01 12.82
CA ALA A 314 -5.18 16.90 13.57
C ALA A 314 -4.19 16.34 14.60
N SER A 315 -4.69 15.77 15.68
CA SER A 315 -3.87 15.24 16.78
C SER A 315 -3.08 14.00 16.35
N PHE A 316 -1.76 14.06 16.46
CA PHE A 316 -0.87 12.92 16.26
C PHE A 316 -1.21 11.77 17.22
N SER A 317 -1.32 12.05 18.51
CA SER A 317 -1.59 11.03 19.54
C SER A 317 -2.96 10.35 19.39
N ALA A 318 -3.92 11.00 18.73
CA ALA A 318 -5.20 10.37 18.42
C ALA A 318 -5.12 9.45 17.22
N LEU A 319 -4.31 9.78 16.21
CA LEU A 319 -4.28 9.11 14.91
C LEU A 319 -3.15 8.10 14.74
N ALA A 320 -1.99 8.31 15.38
CA ALA A 320 -0.86 7.39 15.33
C ALA A 320 -0.85 6.47 16.56
N ASN A 321 -1.08 5.17 16.34
CA ASN A 321 -1.04 4.13 17.37
C ASN A 321 0.24 3.30 17.22
N ASN A 322 1.37 3.87 17.64
CA ASN A 322 2.71 3.33 17.41
C ASN A 322 3.13 2.21 18.37
N ALA A 323 2.47 2.08 19.51
CA ALA A 323 2.93 1.21 20.62
C ALA A 323 3.27 -0.22 20.17
N LEU A 324 2.39 -0.84 19.34
CA LEU A 324 2.64 -2.20 18.84
C LEU A 324 3.75 -2.25 17.78
N ALA A 325 3.91 -1.21 16.97
CA ALA A 325 4.98 -1.14 15.96
C ALA A 325 6.37 -1.01 16.64
N GLU A 326 6.47 -0.19 17.67
CA GLU A 326 7.69 0.00 18.47
C GLU A 326 8.07 -1.28 19.22
N GLU A 327 7.09 -1.93 19.86
CA GLU A 327 7.28 -3.20 20.56
C GLU A 327 7.79 -4.29 19.58
N VAL A 328 7.14 -4.44 18.44
CA VAL A 328 7.51 -5.43 17.41
C VAL A 328 8.90 -5.14 16.82
N TYR A 329 9.23 -3.87 16.59
CA TYR A 329 10.56 -3.50 16.11
C TYR A 329 11.65 -3.96 17.08
N GLY A 330 11.46 -3.71 18.38
CA GLY A 330 12.38 -4.18 19.41
C GLY A 330 12.52 -5.71 19.44
N GLU A 331 11.39 -6.45 19.33
CA GLU A 331 11.40 -7.92 19.33
C GLU A 331 12.13 -8.51 18.11
N VAL A 332 11.89 -7.98 16.91
CA VAL A 332 12.45 -8.55 15.67
C VAL A 332 13.90 -8.17 15.45
N THR A 333 14.34 -7.01 15.93
CA THR A 333 15.73 -6.53 15.74
C THR A 333 16.68 -6.90 16.87
N ALA A 334 16.18 -7.45 17.98
CA ALA A 334 17.01 -7.94 19.08
C ALA A 334 17.56 -9.38 18.85
N VAL A 335 17.15 -10.05 17.79
CA VAL A 335 17.58 -11.39 17.37
C VAL A 335 18.64 -11.27 16.29
#